data_1ca63c339d5c3c8ff345260d82e242d1
#
_entry.id   1ca63c339d5c3c8ff345260d82e242d1
#
_cell.length_a   1.000
_cell.length_b   1.000
_cell.length_c   1.000
_cell.angle_alpha   90.00
_cell.angle_beta   90.00
_cell.angle_gamma   90.00
#
_symmetry.space_group_name_H-M   'P 1'
#
loop_
_entity.id
_entity.type
_entity.pdbx_description
1 polymer ?
#
loop_
_entity_poly.entity_id
_entity_poly.type
_entity_poly.pdbx_seq_one_letter_code
_entity_poly.pdbx_strand_id
1 'polypeptide(L)'
;MKLAVLAIAVAMASACGKPAAEETDSEAPVPVKVETAMTGSIQGVLHATGVINPAPDGELIVIAPEAGRIVDIPRAEGERVNKGDVLVRFEIPSLTAEVQRQAAEVQRAEAALATAKANQARQQQLFDRGIAARKDVEDADRTVADAQAAVGQAEASRAAAITAAGRSTVRAAFSGVVAKRFHNPGDLVEAAASDPVLRVIDPRRLEVVASVPLSDSPRIVLGARGWLKAGVTGLPDLALKVVSRPAQVEQGTASIPVRLAFAGGATNLAAGTPVQIDIDAEKHNNVVLIPAVALVREGEQTAVFVVMGDKAQRRPVQTGLTDGTDLEIMSGVKAGEMVIVEGQNGLPDEAKVTIDTGEDEDEAPAEDKKGETGGKGETGGKGADEK
;
A
#
# COMPACT_ATOMS: atom_id res chain seq x y z
N MET A 1 30.12 4.66 -77.85
CA MET A 1 31.35 5.00 -78.56
C MET A 1 32.50 4.20 -77.99
N LYS A 2 33.01 3.21 -78.81
CA LYS A 2 34.36 2.61 -78.88
C LYS A 2 34.91 1.96 -77.60
N LEU A 3 34.93 0.62 -77.49
CA LEU A 3 35.92 -0.34 -78.07
C LEU A 3 37.29 -0.27 -77.38
N ALA A 4 37.66 -1.39 -76.69
CA ALA A 4 38.74 -2.32 -77.08
C ALA A 4 39.03 -3.24 -75.90
N VAL A 5 38.74 -4.55 -75.86
CA VAL A 5 39.46 -5.71 -76.41
C VAL A 5 40.97 -5.67 -76.09
N LEU A 6 41.40 -6.56 -75.24
CA LEU A 6 42.58 -7.38 -75.44
C LEU A 6 42.57 -8.68 -74.61
N ALA A 7 42.59 -9.78 -75.34
CA ALA A 7 42.83 -11.14 -74.85
C ALA A 7 44.34 -11.40 -74.81
N ILE A 8 44.82 -12.21 -73.86
CA ILE A 8 45.96 -13.11 -73.99
C ILE A 8 45.88 -14.28 -73.03
N ALA A 9 46.14 -15.38 -73.57
CA ALA A 9 45.99 -16.79 -73.31
C ALA A 9 47.04 -17.42 -72.38
N VAL A 10 46.61 -18.53 -71.74
CA VAL A 10 47.29 -19.84 -71.60
C VAL A 10 48.53 -19.92 -70.71
N ALA A 11 48.42 -20.73 -69.61
CA ALA A 11 49.29 -21.86 -69.34
C ALA A 11 48.69 -22.82 -68.30
N MET A 12 48.49 -24.05 -68.71
CA MET A 12 48.19 -25.23 -67.85
C MET A 12 49.41 -25.54 -66.95
N ALA A 13 49.10 -25.84 -65.66
CA ALA A 13 49.98 -26.72 -64.87
C ALA A 13 49.06 -27.56 -63.96
N SER A 14 48.98 -28.84 -64.29
CA SER A 14 48.38 -29.89 -63.47
C SER A 14 49.25 -30.10 -62.23
N ALA A 15 48.65 -29.96 -61.04
CA ALA A 15 49.20 -30.51 -59.80
C ALA A 15 48.07 -31.25 -59.05
N CYS A 16 48.24 -32.55 -58.90
CA CYS A 16 47.48 -33.42 -58.00
C CYS A 16 47.53 -32.87 -56.57
N GLY A 17 46.42 -32.39 -56.09
CA GLY A 17 46.21 -32.10 -54.67
C GLY A 17 45.34 -33.18 -54.06
N LYS A 18 45.87 -33.85 -53.04
CA LYS A 18 45.17 -34.77 -52.12
C LYS A 18 43.83 -34.24 -51.71
N PRO A 19 42.81 -35.09 -51.49
CA PRO A 19 41.60 -34.68 -50.84
C PRO A 19 41.92 -34.23 -49.41
N ALA A 20 41.55 -32.99 -49.08
CA ALA A 20 41.55 -32.49 -47.73
C ALA A 20 40.59 -33.36 -46.92
N ALA A 21 41.10 -34.00 -45.87
CA ALA A 21 40.29 -34.62 -44.86
C ALA A 21 39.33 -33.53 -44.31
N GLU A 22 38.04 -33.81 -44.27
CA GLU A 22 37.09 -33.08 -43.43
C GLU A 22 37.63 -33.15 -42.00
N GLU A 23 38.12 -32.04 -41.50
CA GLU A 23 38.30 -31.83 -40.07
C GLU A 23 36.92 -31.90 -39.44
N THR A 24 36.55 -33.06 -38.95
CA THR A 24 35.47 -33.17 -37.96
C THR A 24 36.00 -32.47 -36.74
N ASP A 25 35.54 -31.19 -36.58
CA ASP A 25 35.73 -30.41 -35.38
C ASP A 25 35.05 -31.18 -34.24
N SER A 26 35.87 -32.02 -33.56
CA SER A 26 35.43 -32.73 -32.34
C SER A 26 35.49 -31.70 -31.23
N GLU A 27 34.53 -30.82 -31.18
CA GLU A 27 34.35 -29.94 -30.01
C GLU A 27 34.29 -30.82 -28.74
N ALA A 28 35.18 -30.59 -27.83
CA ALA A 28 35.17 -31.26 -26.53
C ALA A 28 33.81 -31.00 -25.84
N PRO A 29 33.19 -32.03 -25.26
CA PRO A 29 31.88 -31.86 -24.65
C PRO A 29 31.96 -30.82 -23.50
N VAL A 30 31.03 -29.90 -23.50
CA VAL A 30 30.94 -28.82 -22.47
C VAL A 30 30.29 -29.41 -21.21
N PRO A 31 30.92 -29.28 -20.03
CA PRO A 31 30.31 -29.70 -18.77
C PRO A 31 29.15 -28.78 -18.46
N VAL A 32 27.98 -29.36 -18.18
CA VAL A 32 26.75 -28.63 -17.85
C VAL A 32 26.06 -29.26 -16.63
N LYS A 33 25.44 -28.41 -15.77
CA LYS A 33 24.52 -28.92 -14.76
C LYS A 33 23.10 -28.86 -15.29
N VAL A 34 22.34 -29.90 -14.98
CA VAL A 34 20.96 -30.03 -15.45
C VAL A 34 20.00 -30.23 -14.28
N GLU A 35 18.80 -29.72 -14.45
CA GLU A 35 17.67 -30.03 -13.56
C GLU A 35 16.50 -30.52 -14.39
N THR A 36 15.68 -31.39 -13.78
CA THR A 36 14.52 -31.97 -14.46
C THR A 36 13.33 -31.03 -14.34
N ALA A 37 12.71 -30.67 -15.46
CA ALA A 37 11.45 -29.91 -15.46
C ALA A 37 10.35 -30.72 -14.77
N MET A 38 9.75 -30.16 -13.73
CA MET A 38 8.76 -30.81 -12.88
C MET A 38 7.37 -30.21 -13.08
N THR A 39 6.33 -31.03 -12.84
CA THR A 39 4.97 -30.48 -12.74
C THR A 39 4.69 -30.05 -11.31
N GLY A 40 4.29 -28.81 -11.12
CA GLY A 40 4.04 -28.25 -9.80
C GLY A 40 2.99 -27.15 -9.78
N SER A 41 2.94 -26.43 -8.70
CA SER A 41 2.15 -25.20 -8.58
C SER A 41 3.07 -24.04 -8.30
N ILE A 42 2.85 -22.92 -8.97
CA ILE A 42 3.61 -21.68 -8.77
C ILE A 42 2.68 -20.56 -8.32
N GLN A 43 3.16 -19.78 -7.36
CA GLN A 43 2.51 -18.58 -6.87
C GLN A 43 3.29 -17.38 -7.41
N GLY A 44 2.66 -16.59 -8.26
CA GLY A 44 3.27 -15.35 -8.71
C GLY A 44 3.46 -14.37 -7.53
N VAL A 45 4.61 -13.72 -7.47
CA VAL A 45 4.88 -12.66 -6.51
C VAL A 45 5.02 -11.34 -7.25
N LEU A 46 4.28 -10.35 -6.79
CA LEU A 46 4.34 -8.99 -7.33
C LEU A 46 5.07 -8.08 -6.35
N HIS A 47 6.20 -7.54 -6.77
CA HIS A 47 6.95 -6.55 -6.00
C HIS A 47 6.36 -5.17 -6.26
N ALA A 48 5.98 -4.46 -5.19
CA ALA A 48 5.44 -3.12 -5.28
C ALA A 48 6.05 -2.22 -4.20
N THR A 49 6.06 -0.91 -4.47
CA THR A 49 6.36 0.11 -3.46
C THR A 49 5.06 0.69 -2.94
N GLY A 50 5.04 1.07 -1.68
CA GLY A 50 3.87 1.67 -1.06
C GLY A 50 4.22 2.66 0.02
N VAL A 51 3.19 3.28 0.60
CA VAL A 51 3.31 4.19 1.74
C VAL A 51 2.33 3.74 2.80
N ILE A 52 2.79 3.76 4.05
CA ILE A 52 1.93 3.49 5.21
C ILE A 52 1.05 4.72 5.43
N ASN A 53 -0.25 4.55 5.37
CA ASN A 53 -1.23 5.61 5.60
C ASN A 53 -2.20 5.22 6.72
N PRO A 54 -2.85 6.18 7.39
CA PRO A 54 -3.99 5.87 8.23
C PRO A 54 -5.10 5.23 7.40
N ALA A 55 -5.80 4.24 7.97
CA ALA A 55 -7.02 3.73 7.36
C ALA A 55 -8.08 4.85 7.31
N PRO A 56 -9.07 4.79 6.40
CA PRO A 56 -10.05 5.88 6.22
C PRO A 56 -10.81 6.26 7.49
N ASP A 57 -11.04 5.30 8.38
CA ASP A 57 -11.70 5.50 9.68
C ASP A 57 -10.70 5.74 10.83
N GLY A 58 -9.40 5.75 10.55
CA GLY A 58 -8.30 5.98 11.48
C GLY A 58 -7.69 7.39 11.39
N GLU A 59 -8.28 8.30 10.60
CA GLU A 59 -7.81 9.68 10.43
C GLU A 59 -8.93 10.68 10.70
N LEU A 60 -8.59 11.75 11.41
CA LEU A 60 -9.45 12.91 11.62
C LEU A 60 -8.68 14.17 11.24
N ILE A 61 -9.11 14.83 10.18
CA ILE A 61 -8.62 16.15 9.79
C ILE A 61 -9.58 17.18 10.38
N VAL A 62 -9.09 18.02 11.28
CA VAL A 62 -9.86 19.09 11.90
C VAL A 62 -9.76 20.35 11.06
N ILE A 63 -10.90 20.83 10.59
CA ILE A 63 -11.08 22.10 9.89
C ILE A 63 -12.02 22.99 10.71
N ALA A 64 -11.92 24.30 10.54
CA ALA A 64 -12.84 25.22 11.16
C ALA A 64 -14.26 25.06 10.56
N PRO A 65 -15.34 25.07 11.36
CA PRO A 65 -16.71 24.97 10.83
C PRO A 65 -17.15 26.25 10.08
N GLU A 66 -16.61 27.39 10.48
CA GLU A 66 -16.74 28.70 9.82
C GLU A 66 -15.45 29.48 10.00
N ALA A 67 -15.27 30.55 9.23
CA ALA A 67 -14.12 31.45 9.42
C ALA A 67 -14.10 32.03 10.83
N GLY A 68 -12.95 31.93 11.48
CA GLY A 68 -12.81 32.36 12.87
C GLY A 68 -11.37 32.36 13.36
N ARG A 69 -11.19 32.63 14.65
CA ARG A 69 -9.88 32.59 15.31
C ARG A 69 -9.76 31.35 16.18
N ILE A 70 -8.59 30.74 16.17
CA ILE A 70 -8.27 29.65 17.09
C ILE A 70 -8.01 30.26 18.49
N VAL A 71 -8.81 29.86 19.48
CA VAL A 71 -8.63 30.25 20.87
C VAL A 71 -7.58 29.38 21.53
N ASP A 72 -7.72 28.06 21.37
CA ASP A 72 -6.89 27.06 22.05
C ASP A 72 -6.77 25.78 21.27
N ILE A 73 -5.58 25.15 21.35
CA ILE A 73 -5.26 23.80 20.88
C ILE A 73 -4.57 23.09 22.06
N PRO A 74 -5.32 22.40 22.93
CA PRO A 74 -4.79 21.87 24.19
C PRO A 74 -3.72 20.79 24.04
N ARG A 75 -3.56 20.21 22.85
CA ARG A 75 -2.68 19.09 22.58
C ARG A 75 -1.56 19.45 21.61
N ALA A 76 -0.33 19.02 21.95
CA ALA A 76 0.83 19.18 21.09
C ALA A 76 0.94 18.05 20.04
N GLU A 77 1.78 18.23 19.03
CA GLU A 77 2.16 17.15 18.11
C GLU A 77 2.81 15.99 18.87
N GLY A 78 2.46 14.76 18.49
CA GLY A 78 2.90 13.54 19.15
C GLY A 78 2.13 13.19 20.42
N GLU A 79 1.27 14.08 20.93
CA GLU A 79 0.51 13.83 22.15
C GLU A 79 -0.70 12.94 21.90
N ARG A 80 -1.00 12.06 22.86
CA ARG A 80 -2.16 11.18 22.82
C ARG A 80 -3.44 11.93 23.16
N VAL A 81 -4.50 11.59 22.47
CA VAL A 81 -5.85 12.08 22.71
C VAL A 81 -6.81 10.91 22.93
N ASN A 82 -7.77 11.07 23.81
CA ASN A 82 -8.86 10.13 24.00
C ASN A 82 -10.12 10.61 23.29
N LYS A 83 -10.99 9.66 22.93
CA LYS A 83 -12.31 10.00 22.39
C LYS A 83 -13.04 10.98 23.31
N GLY A 84 -13.51 12.10 22.74
CA GLY A 84 -14.22 13.15 23.46
C GLY A 84 -13.32 14.30 23.96
N ASP A 85 -11.99 14.14 23.98
CA ASP A 85 -11.07 15.23 24.32
C ASP A 85 -11.25 16.43 23.38
N VAL A 86 -11.12 17.64 23.92
CA VAL A 86 -11.12 18.86 23.12
C VAL A 86 -9.84 18.93 22.30
N LEU A 87 -9.98 19.06 21.00
CA LEU A 87 -8.88 19.21 20.06
C LEU A 87 -8.60 20.68 19.74
N VAL A 88 -9.68 21.43 19.44
CA VAL A 88 -9.58 22.85 19.06
C VAL A 88 -10.81 23.59 19.57
N ARG A 89 -10.59 24.81 20.05
CA ARG A 89 -11.65 25.79 20.33
C ARG A 89 -11.49 26.98 19.39
N PHE A 90 -12.59 27.32 18.73
CA PHE A 90 -12.66 28.47 17.84
C PHE A 90 -13.50 29.57 18.46
N GLU A 91 -13.10 30.79 18.23
CA GLU A 91 -13.93 32.00 18.41
C GLU A 91 -14.52 32.33 17.04
N ILE A 92 -15.84 32.17 16.92
CA ILE A 92 -16.60 32.41 15.69
C ILE A 92 -17.68 33.45 15.99
N PRO A 93 -17.42 34.73 15.66
CA PRO A 93 -18.31 35.83 16.02
C PRO A 93 -19.71 35.70 15.43
N SER A 94 -19.84 35.15 14.22
CA SER A 94 -21.13 34.90 13.54
C SER A 94 -22.05 33.99 14.37
N LEU A 95 -21.52 32.88 14.89
CA LEU A 95 -22.28 31.91 15.70
C LEU A 95 -22.69 32.52 17.04
N THR A 96 -21.81 33.31 17.68
CA THR A 96 -22.09 33.96 18.93
C THR A 96 -23.18 35.04 18.76
N ALA A 97 -23.08 35.84 17.72
CA ALA A 97 -24.07 36.87 17.39
C ALA A 97 -25.45 36.23 17.07
N GLU A 98 -25.47 35.11 16.39
CA GLU A 98 -26.71 34.38 16.08
C GLU A 98 -27.43 33.90 17.35
N VAL A 99 -26.70 33.29 18.29
CA VAL A 99 -27.27 32.90 19.61
C VAL A 99 -27.87 34.08 20.34
N GLN A 100 -27.19 35.24 20.32
CA GLN A 100 -27.68 36.46 20.96
C GLN A 100 -28.95 37.00 20.27
N ARG A 101 -28.96 36.99 18.93
CA ARG A 101 -30.13 37.41 18.15
C ARG A 101 -31.37 36.55 18.46
N GLN A 102 -31.20 35.21 18.48
CA GLN A 102 -32.30 34.31 18.80
C GLN A 102 -32.72 34.42 20.27
N ALA A 103 -31.83 34.72 21.21
CA ALA A 103 -32.20 34.98 22.60
C ALA A 103 -33.07 36.22 22.74
N ALA A 104 -32.78 37.29 21.99
CA ALA A 104 -33.59 38.51 21.98
C ALA A 104 -34.97 38.25 21.37
N GLU A 105 -35.09 37.35 20.35
CA GLU A 105 -36.36 36.96 19.76
C GLU A 105 -37.24 36.19 20.75
N VAL A 106 -36.67 35.29 21.56
CA VAL A 106 -37.41 34.62 22.66
C VAL A 106 -37.97 35.65 23.63
N GLN A 107 -37.15 36.61 24.08
CA GLN A 107 -37.60 37.64 25.00
C GLN A 107 -38.72 38.49 24.42
N ARG A 108 -38.69 38.79 23.11
CA ARG A 108 -39.78 39.51 22.44
C ARG A 108 -41.06 38.72 22.41
N ALA A 109 -40.98 37.41 22.07
CA ALA A 109 -42.12 36.53 22.06
C ALA A 109 -42.75 36.32 23.45
N GLU A 110 -41.92 36.17 24.48
CA GLU A 110 -42.36 36.09 25.89
C GLU A 110 -43.10 37.36 26.33
N ALA A 111 -42.60 38.54 25.98
CA ALA A 111 -43.25 39.82 26.30
C ALA A 111 -44.62 39.96 25.59
N ALA A 112 -44.70 39.48 24.32
CA ALA A 112 -46.00 39.45 23.60
C ALA A 112 -46.96 38.50 24.27
N LEU A 113 -46.53 37.30 24.69
CA LEU A 113 -47.35 36.34 25.42
C LEU A 113 -47.85 36.91 26.75
N ALA A 114 -46.97 37.59 27.51
CA ALA A 114 -47.38 38.25 28.76
C ALA A 114 -48.46 39.29 28.53
N THR A 115 -48.33 40.07 27.45
CA THR A 115 -49.33 41.08 27.05
C THR A 115 -50.66 40.42 26.65
N ALA A 116 -50.62 39.34 25.85
CA ALA A 116 -51.81 38.57 25.44
C ALA A 116 -52.54 37.97 26.66
N LYS A 117 -51.81 37.39 27.61
CA LYS A 117 -52.35 36.85 28.86
C LYS A 117 -53.01 37.92 29.74
N ALA A 118 -52.37 39.09 29.85
CA ALA A 118 -52.94 40.20 30.59
C ALA A 118 -54.26 40.75 29.96
N ASN A 119 -54.31 40.74 28.59
CA ASN A 119 -55.50 41.12 27.88
C ASN A 119 -56.64 40.08 28.06
N GLN A 120 -56.28 38.79 27.92
CA GLN A 120 -57.20 37.64 28.14
C GLN A 120 -57.82 37.76 29.55
N ALA A 121 -57.03 37.91 30.58
CA ALA A 121 -57.53 38.08 31.95
C ALA A 121 -58.48 39.27 32.11
N ARG A 122 -58.19 40.37 31.42
CA ARG A 122 -59.07 41.56 31.41
C ARG A 122 -60.40 41.28 30.70
N GLN A 123 -60.36 40.67 29.54
CA GLN A 123 -61.59 40.32 28.80
C GLN A 123 -62.45 39.31 29.55
N GLN A 124 -61.88 38.36 30.23
CA GLN A 124 -62.58 37.42 31.11
C GLN A 124 -63.29 38.13 32.26
N GLN A 125 -62.61 39.08 32.96
CA GLN A 125 -63.22 39.87 34.01
C GLN A 125 -64.39 40.75 33.54
N LEU A 126 -64.29 41.30 32.33
CA LEU A 126 -65.35 42.12 31.74
C LEU A 126 -66.57 41.24 31.34
N PHE A 127 -66.31 40.05 30.82
CA PHE A 127 -67.32 39.05 30.48
C PHE A 127 -68.11 38.60 31.76
N ASP A 128 -67.35 38.28 32.82
CA ASP A 128 -67.90 37.86 34.13
C ASP A 128 -68.84 38.94 34.73
N ARG A 129 -68.60 40.24 34.36
CA ARG A 129 -69.44 41.38 34.77
C ARG A 129 -70.61 41.69 33.75
N GLY A 130 -70.73 40.90 32.68
CA GLY A 130 -71.71 41.10 31.63
C GLY A 130 -71.42 42.25 30.68
N ILE A 131 -70.18 42.80 30.63
CA ILE A 131 -69.80 43.95 29.81
C ILE A 131 -69.24 43.53 28.46
N ALA A 132 -68.45 42.48 28.40
CA ALA A 132 -67.80 41.95 27.16
C ALA A 132 -68.64 40.84 26.54
N ALA A 133 -68.57 40.67 25.23
CA ALA A 133 -69.14 39.56 24.51
C ALA A 133 -68.29 38.28 24.64
N ARG A 134 -68.93 37.13 24.56
CA ARG A 134 -68.26 35.84 24.55
C ARG A 134 -67.13 35.71 23.47
N LYS A 135 -67.45 36.29 22.31
CA LYS A 135 -66.49 36.37 21.18
C LYS A 135 -65.17 37.06 21.55
N ASP A 136 -65.25 38.13 22.38
CA ASP A 136 -64.04 38.90 22.77
C ASP A 136 -63.08 38.04 23.64
N VAL A 137 -63.66 37.17 24.49
CA VAL A 137 -62.88 36.18 25.26
C VAL A 137 -62.27 35.11 24.35
N GLU A 138 -63.08 34.55 23.42
CA GLU A 138 -62.61 33.54 22.47
C GLU A 138 -61.51 34.09 21.55
N ASP A 139 -61.55 35.34 21.13
CA ASP A 139 -60.53 36.03 20.36
C ASP A 139 -59.26 36.29 21.19
N ALA A 140 -59.40 36.63 22.49
CA ALA A 140 -58.26 36.75 23.41
C ALA A 140 -57.59 35.39 23.67
N ASP A 141 -58.36 34.30 23.82
CA ASP A 141 -57.85 32.94 23.96
C ASP A 141 -57.01 32.52 22.76
N ARG A 142 -57.48 32.80 21.54
CA ARG A 142 -56.73 32.57 20.31
C ARG A 142 -55.43 33.34 20.27
N THR A 143 -55.49 34.62 20.65
CA THR A 143 -54.30 35.47 20.72
C THR A 143 -53.25 34.95 21.70
N VAL A 144 -53.67 34.40 22.85
CA VAL A 144 -52.76 33.71 23.79
C VAL A 144 -52.18 32.45 23.18
N ALA A 145 -53.00 31.65 22.50
CA ALA A 145 -52.53 30.40 21.85
C ALA A 145 -51.51 30.71 20.75
N ASP A 146 -51.75 31.75 19.94
CA ASP A 146 -50.83 32.18 18.87
C ASP A 146 -49.51 32.71 19.47
N ALA A 147 -49.57 33.51 20.51
CA ALA A 147 -48.40 34.02 21.20
C ALA A 147 -47.62 32.90 21.89
N GLN A 148 -48.29 31.88 22.45
CA GLN A 148 -47.62 30.71 23.04
C GLN A 148 -46.92 29.89 21.98
N ALA A 149 -47.52 29.72 20.81
CA ALA A 149 -46.88 29.03 19.67
C ALA A 149 -45.62 29.82 19.19
N ALA A 150 -45.70 31.15 19.16
CA ALA A 150 -44.59 32.02 18.79
C ALA A 150 -43.39 31.89 19.76
N VAL A 151 -43.66 31.76 21.07
CA VAL A 151 -42.59 31.46 22.06
C VAL A 151 -41.95 30.13 21.77
N GLY A 152 -42.75 29.05 21.56
CA GLY A 152 -42.17 27.73 21.26
C GLY A 152 -41.32 27.73 19.98
N GLN A 153 -41.74 28.49 18.95
CA GLN A 153 -40.95 28.62 17.73
C GLN A 153 -39.62 29.36 17.97
N ALA A 154 -39.65 30.46 18.75
CA ALA A 154 -38.43 31.21 19.07
C ALA A 154 -37.46 30.42 19.94
N GLU A 155 -37.94 29.65 20.93
CA GLU A 155 -37.16 28.72 21.72
C GLU A 155 -36.50 27.63 20.90
N ALA A 156 -37.21 27.00 19.94
CA ALA A 156 -36.69 26.03 19.04
C ALA A 156 -35.56 26.61 18.15
N SER A 157 -35.74 27.85 17.65
CA SER A 157 -34.71 28.54 16.87
C SER A 157 -33.47 28.88 17.70
N ARG A 158 -33.63 29.28 18.95
CA ARG A 158 -32.51 29.50 19.88
C ARG A 158 -31.77 28.21 20.17
N ALA A 159 -32.45 27.11 20.40
CA ALA A 159 -31.82 25.80 20.63
C ALA A 159 -31.01 25.33 19.42
N ALA A 160 -31.50 25.58 18.21
CA ALA A 160 -30.76 25.31 16.98
C ALA A 160 -29.47 26.15 16.87
N ALA A 161 -29.56 27.46 17.20
CA ALA A 161 -28.40 28.36 17.20
C ALA A 161 -27.35 27.95 18.25
N ILE A 162 -27.75 27.52 19.45
CA ILE A 162 -26.84 27.00 20.49
C ILE A 162 -26.16 25.73 20.00
N THR A 163 -26.90 24.83 19.34
CA THR A 163 -26.34 23.61 18.78
C THR A 163 -25.29 23.92 17.69
N ALA A 164 -25.58 24.89 16.83
CA ALA A 164 -24.63 25.36 15.82
C ALA A 164 -23.37 25.97 16.46
N ALA A 165 -23.54 26.82 17.49
CA ALA A 165 -22.43 27.41 18.24
C ALA A 165 -21.57 26.36 18.95
N GLY A 166 -22.14 25.23 19.37
CA GLY A 166 -21.38 24.10 19.93
C GLY A 166 -20.34 23.51 18.99
N ARG A 167 -20.48 23.70 17.67
CA ARG A 167 -19.49 23.27 16.66
C ARG A 167 -18.19 24.06 16.72
N SER A 168 -18.16 25.21 17.40
CA SER A 168 -16.93 25.97 17.65
C SER A 168 -15.91 25.20 18.51
N THR A 169 -16.33 24.12 19.17
CA THR A 169 -15.46 23.23 19.95
C THR A 169 -15.41 21.87 19.28
N VAL A 170 -14.29 21.58 18.63
CA VAL A 170 -14.07 20.27 17.98
C VAL A 170 -13.46 19.30 18.96
N ARG A 171 -14.03 18.09 19.01
CA ARG A 171 -13.59 17.01 19.89
C ARG A 171 -13.14 15.80 19.09
N ALA A 172 -12.25 14.99 19.69
CA ALA A 172 -11.77 13.74 19.12
C ALA A 172 -12.92 12.73 18.95
N ALA A 173 -13.11 12.24 17.74
CA ALA A 173 -14.10 11.20 17.43
C ALA A 173 -13.65 9.81 17.91
N PHE A 174 -12.35 9.58 18.00
CA PHE A 174 -11.70 8.35 18.45
C PHE A 174 -10.44 8.68 19.25
N SER A 175 -9.88 7.67 19.93
CA SER A 175 -8.60 7.82 20.65
C SER A 175 -7.44 7.61 19.68
N GLY A 176 -6.47 8.50 19.70
CA GLY A 176 -5.36 8.51 18.75
C GLY A 176 -4.19 9.37 19.20
N VAL A 177 -3.42 9.86 18.23
CA VAL A 177 -2.27 10.75 18.43
C VAL A 177 -2.41 11.94 17.48
N VAL A 178 -2.05 13.14 17.94
CA VAL A 178 -1.94 14.33 17.09
C VAL A 178 -0.75 14.13 16.14
N ALA A 179 -1.04 13.84 14.89
CA ALA A 179 0.00 13.57 13.88
C ALA A 179 0.68 14.86 13.40
N LYS A 180 -0.11 15.93 13.23
CA LYS A 180 0.40 17.21 12.77
C LYS A 180 -0.52 18.35 13.19
N ARG A 181 0.09 19.48 13.52
CA ARG A 181 -0.57 20.75 13.78
C ARG A 181 -0.16 21.77 12.71
N PHE A 182 -1.12 22.37 12.04
CA PHE A 182 -0.87 23.31 10.94
C PHE A 182 -0.98 24.77 11.40
N HIS A 183 -1.76 25.03 12.46
CA HIS A 183 -2.02 26.37 13.01
C HIS A 183 -1.75 26.42 14.50
N ASN A 184 -1.63 27.65 15.01
CA ASN A 184 -1.39 27.95 16.42
C ASN A 184 -2.58 28.71 17.05
N PRO A 185 -2.72 28.68 18.37
CA PRO A 185 -3.64 29.59 19.07
C PRO A 185 -3.40 31.04 18.64
N GLY A 186 -4.48 31.76 18.33
CA GLY A 186 -4.44 33.13 17.83
C GLY A 186 -4.54 33.27 16.31
N ASP A 187 -4.27 32.21 15.54
CA ASP A 187 -4.36 32.24 14.08
C ASP A 187 -5.82 32.41 13.61
N LEU A 188 -5.99 33.08 12.48
CA LEU A 188 -7.24 33.14 11.74
C LEU A 188 -7.27 31.97 10.74
N VAL A 189 -8.41 31.30 10.66
CA VAL A 189 -8.61 30.14 9.80
C VAL A 189 -9.92 30.23 9.03
N GLU A 190 -9.95 29.59 7.87
CA GLU A 190 -11.12 29.52 7.02
C GLU A 190 -11.80 28.14 7.09
N ALA A 191 -13.07 28.09 6.73
CA ALA A 191 -13.83 26.84 6.62
C ALA A 191 -13.54 26.15 5.30
N ALA A 192 -12.28 25.74 5.07
CA ALA A 192 -11.83 25.13 3.83
C ALA A 192 -11.05 23.86 4.11
N ALA A 193 -11.24 22.84 3.27
CA ALA A 193 -10.47 21.58 3.34
C ALA A 193 -8.97 21.78 3.05
N SER A 194 -8.62 22.87 2.36
CA SER A 194 -7.24 23.28 2.08
C SER A 194 -6.56 23.96 3.27
N ASP A 195 -7.33 24.28 4.34
CA ASP A 195 -6.84 24.97 5.54
C ASP A 195 -7.10 24.14 6.81
N PRO A 196 -6.50 22.95 6.94
CA PRO A 196 -6.68 22.10 8.10
C PRO A 196 -5.97 22.70 9.32
N VAL A 197 -6.55 22.55 10.50
CA VAL A 197 -5.96 23.06 11.76
C VAL A 197 -5.03 22.05 12.39
N LEU A 198 -5.48 20.79 12.49
CA LEU A 198 -4.66 19.69 12.96
C LEU A 198 -5.16 18.35 12.40
N ARG A 199 -4.29 17.35 12.48
CA ARG A 199 -4.56 15.98 12.06
C ARG A 199 -4.36 15.02 13.22
N VAL A 200 -5.35 14.17 13.48
CA VAL A 200 -5.27 13.09 14.47
C VAL A 200 -5.33 11.76 13.74
N ILE A 201 -4.48 10.82 14.11
CA ILE A 201 -4.46 9.46 13.56
C ILE A 201 -4.59 8.43 14.68
N ASP A 202 -5.23 7.29 14.39
CA ASP A 202 -5.13 6.10 15.23
C ASP A 202 -3.95 5.23 14.74
N PRO A 203 -2.85 5.14 15.51
CA PRO A 203 -1.67 4.39 15.10
C PRO A 203 -1.90 2.87 15.03
N ARG A 204 -3.04 2.38 15.49
CA ARG A 204 -3.44 0.97 15.38
C ARG A 204 -4.22 0.67 14.10
N ARG A 205 -4.70 1.71 13.42
CA ARG A 205 -5.49 1.64 12.19
C ARG A 205 -4.71 2.22 11.03
N LEU A 206 -3.63 1.52 10.69
CA LEU A 206 -2.81 1.85 9.53
C LEU A 206 -3.05 0.83 8.41
N GLU A 207 -2.81 1.25 7.20
CA GLU A 207 -2.82 0.42 6.01
C GLU A 207 -1.64 0.80 5.10
N VAL A 208 -1.28 -0.08 4.18
CA VAL A 208 -0.31 0.22 3.14
C VAL A 208 -1.06 0.51 1.85
N VAL A 209 -0.79 1.66 1.25
CA VAL A 209 -1.25 1.98 -0.10
C VAL A 209 -0.10 1.70 -1.06
N ALA A 210 -0.22 0.61 -1.81
CA ALA A 210 0.76 0.14 -2.77
C ALA A 210 0.50 0.73 -4.15
N SER A 211 1.55 1.19 -4.82
CA SER A 211 1.50 1.59 -6.22
C SER A 211 1.83 0.39 -7.10
N VAL A 212 0.82 -0.15 -7.78
CA VAL A 212 0.95 -1.34 -8.62
C VAL A 212 0.81 -0.94 -10.08
N PRO A 213 1.71 -1.39 -10.99
CA PRO A 213 1.57 -1.16 -12.42
C PRO A 213 0.22 -1.66 -12.94
N LEU A 214 -0.37 -0.92 -13.88
CA LEU A 214 -1.68 -1.27 -14.45
C LEU A 214 -1.66 -2.63 -15.16
N SER A 215 -0.53 -3.01 -15.75
CA SER A 215 -0.31 -4.33 -16.38
C SER A 215 -0.50 -5.50 -15.41
N ASP A 216 -0.13 -5.30 -14.14
CA ASP A 216 -0.17 -6.34 -13.11
C ASP A 216 -1.47 -6.34 -12.29
N SER A 217 -2.27 -5.28 -12.46
CA SER A 217 -3.55 -5.12 -11.76
C SER A 217 -4.52 -6.31 -11.90
N PRO A 218 -4.68 -6.95 -13.08
CA PRO A 218 -5.58 -8.10 -13.22
C PRO A 218 -5.15 -9.31 -12.38
N ARG A 219 -3.87 -9.42 -12.07
CA ARG A 219 -3.27 -10.54 -11.32
C ARG A 219 -3.48 -10.45 -9.80
N ILE A 220 -3.93 -9.29 -9.29
CA ILE A 220 -4.17 -9.07 -7.86
C ILE A 220 -5.61 -9.45 -7.53
N VAL A 221 -5.76 -10.38 -6.59
CA VAL A 221 -7.07 -10.83 -6.09
C VAL A 221 -7.37 -10.17 -4.74
N LEU A 222 -8.63 -9.76 -4.53
CA LEU A 222 -9.08 -9.29 -3.22
C LEU A 222 -8.89 -10.40 -2.18
N GLY A 223 -8.31 -10.05 -1.04
CA GLY A 223 -7.98 -11.01 0.01
C GLY A 223 -6.64 -11.71 -0.17
N ALA A 224 -5.89 -11.47 -1.25
CA ALA A 224 -4.54 -11.96 -1.44
C ALA A 224 -3.64 -11.54 -0.26
N ARG A 225 -2.69 -12.41 0.08
CA ARG A 225 -1.69 -12.09 1.10
C ARG A 225 -0.64 -11.17 0.51
N GLY A 226 -0.02 -10.40 1.39
CA GLY A 226 1.16 -9.63 1.07
C GLY A 226 2.09 -9.60 2.27
N TRP A 227 3.30 -9.16 2.04
CA TRP A 227 4.35 -9.08 3.05
C TRP A 227 5.05 -7.72 2.92
N LEU A 228 5.09 -7.00 4.02
CA LEU A 228 5.93 -5.81 4.12
C LEU A 228 7.35 -6.28 4.42
N LYS A 229 8.30 -5.94 3.53
CA LYS A 229 9.70 -6.35 3.67
C LYS A 229 10.45 -5.50 4.69
N ALA A 230 11.22 -6.16 5.53
CA ALA A 230 11.95 -5.58 6.66
C ALA A 230 13.05 -4.55 6.27
N GLY A 231 13.49 -4.53 5.03
CA GLY A 231 14.70 -3.82 4.59
C GLY A 231 14.73 -2.31 4.86
N VAL A 232 13.58 -1.64 4.98
CA VAL A 232 13.51 -0.17 5.18
C VAL A 232 13.19 0.19 6.63
N THR A 233 12.46 -0.66 7.35
CA THR A 233 11.95 -0.36 8.68
C THR A 233 12.73 -1.01 9.82
N GLY A 234 13.64 -1.96 9.51
CA GLY A 234 14.34 -2.76 10.53
C GLY A 234 13.42 -3.69 11.34
N LEU A 235 12.15 -3.80 10.95
CA LEU A 235 11.15 -4.66 11.58
C LEU A 235 11.12 -6.02 10.85
N PRO A 236 10.64 -7.10 11.49
CA PRO A 236 10.41 -8.36 10.80
C PRO A 236 9.36 -8.20 9.71
N ASP A 237 9.35 -9.11 8.74
CA ASP A 237 8.32 -9.15 7.69
C ASP A 237 6.93 -9.18 8.31
N LEU A 238 6.10 -8.21 7.95
CA LEU A 238 4.73 -8.08 8.47
C LEU A 238 3.72 -8.56 7.43
N ALA A 239 2.82 -9.42 7.88
CA ALA A 239 1.76 -9.94 7.03
C ALA A 239 0.72 -8.87 6.72
N LEU A 240 0.40 -8.74 5.44
CA LEU A 240 -0.61 -7.85 4.88
C LEU A 240 -1.70 -8.65 4.17
N LYS A 241 -2.84 -8.01 3.95
CA LYS A 241 -3.94 -8.56 3.16
C LYS A 241 -4.51 -7.48 2.26
N VAL A 242 -4.70 -7.79 0.99
CA VAL A 242 -5.35 -6.89 0.03
C VAL A 242 -6.81 -6.70 0.43
N VAL A 243 -7.19 -5.47 0.77
CA VAL A 243 -8.55 -5.11 1.21
C VAL A 243 -9.32 -4.33 0.15
N SER A 244 -8.61 -3.62 -0.72
CA SER A 244 -9.27 -2.84 -1.77
C SER A 244 -8.37 -2.69 -2.99
N ARG A 245 -9.01 -2.74 -4.15
CA ARG A 245 -8.46 -2.39 -5.45
C ARG A 245 -9.41 -1.38 -6.09
N PRO A 246 -8.91 -0.27 -6.64
CA PRO A 246 -9.79 0.72 -7.26
C PRO A 246 -10.52 0.12 -8.47
N ALA A 247 -11.79 0.49 -8.61
CA ALA A 247 -12.58 0.14 -9.79
C ALA A 247 -12.35 1.10 -10.96
N GLN A 248 -11.74 2.26 -10.69
CA GLN A 248 -11.45 3.31 -11.66
C GLN A 248 -9.97 3.67 -11.61
N VAL A 249 -9.38 3.88 -12.76
CA VAL A 249 -8.00 4.35 -12.93
C VAL A 249 -8.03 5.83 -13.29
N GLU A 250 -7.19 6.63 -12.66
CA GLU A 250 -7.02 8.04 -13.02
C GLU A 250 -6.34 8.15 -14.37
N GLN A 251 -6.83 9.07 -15.22
CA GLN A 251 -6.26 9.30 -16.55
C GLN A 251 -4.80 9.78 -16.43
N GLY A 252 -3.92 9.15 -17.21
CA GLY A 252 -2.50 9.51 -17.24
C GLY A 252 -1.63 8.80 -16.18
N THR A 253 -2.19 7.94 -15.34
CA THR A 253 -1.39 7.13 -14.40
C THR A 253 -1.07 5.76 -15.00
N ALA A 254 0.19 5.33 -14.84
CA ALA A 254 0.63 3.99 -15.24
C ALA A 254 0.49 2.96 -14.10
N SER A 255 0.02 3.38 -12.92
CA SER A 255 -0.15 2.54 -11.73
C SER A 255 -1.47 2.81 -11.03
N ILE A 256 -1.91 1.82 -10.25
CA ILE A 256 -3.12 1.90 -9.42
C ILE A 256 -2.77 1.80 -7.94
N PRO A 257 -3.49 2.52 -7.04
CA PRO A 257 -3.34 2.37 -5.61
C PRO A 257 -4.09 1.12 -5.12
N VAL A 258 -3.37 0.13 -4.65
CA VAL A 258 -3.93 -1.07 -3.99
C VAL A 258 -3.77 -0.90 -2.49
N ARG A 259 -4.84 -1.13 -1.73
CA ARG A 259 -4.84 -0.97 -0.27
C ARG A 259 -4.71 -2.33 0.40
N LEU A 260 -3.75 -2.41 1.33
CA LEU A 260 -3.47 -3.62 2.11
C LEU A 260 -3.56 -3.29 3.60
N ALA A 261 -4.34 -4.07 4.34
CA ALA A 261 -4.44 -3.98 5.79
C ALA A 261 -3.42 -4.91 6.47
N PHE A 262 -2.91 -4.51 7.64
CA PHE A 262 -2.05 -5.34 8.47
C PHE A 262 -2.86 -6.48 9.10
N ALA A 263 -2.43 -7.73 8.91
CA ALA A 263 -3.15 -8.91 9.41
C ALA A 263 -3.09 -9.03 10.95
N GLY A 264 -2.05 -8.53 11.60
CA GLY A 264 -1.84 -8.55 13.06
C GLY A 264 -1.98 -7.20 13.75
N GLY A 265 -2.47 -6.16 13.04
CA GLY A 265 -2.43 -4.78 13.50
C GLY A 265 -1.07 -4.13 13.26
N ALA A 266 -1.07 -2.81 13.06
CA ALA A 266 0.16 -2.04 12.89
C ALA A 266 0.66 -1.58 14.26
N THR A 267 1.83 -2.05 14.67
CA THR A 267 2.47 -1.60 15.92
C THR A 267 3.78 -0.91 15.60
N ASN A 268 3.99 0.26 16.19
CA ASN A 268 5.23 1.06 16.10
C ASN A 268 5.63 1.51 14.69
N LEU A 269 4.65 1.61 13.77
CA LEU A 269 4.87 2.12 12.43
C LEU A 269 4.42 3.59 12.36
N ALA A 270 5.20 4.41 11.65
CA ALA A 270 4.83 5.81 11.40
C ALA A 270 4.06 5.92 10.07
N ALA A 271 2.93 6.64 10.09
CA ALA A 271 2.26 7.04 8.86
C ALA A 271 3.18 7.92 8.01
N GLY A 272 3.14 7.75 6.69
CA GLY A 272 4.03 8.43 5.74
C GLY A 272 5.32 7.67 5.43
N THR A 273 5.59 6.53 6.09
CA THR A 273 6.79 5.73 5.82
C THR A 273 6.67 5.02 4.47
N PRO A 274 7.65 5.20 3.54
CA PRO A 274 7.71 4.42 2.32
C PRO A 274 8.17 2.99 2.63
N VAL A 275 7.56 2.01 1.97
CA VAL A 275 7.80 0.58 2.20
C VAL A 275 7.84 -0.20 0.90
N GLN A 276 8.55 -1.34 0.92
CA GLN A 276 8.50 -2.34 -0.12
C GLN A 276 7.60 -3.48 0.33
N ILE A 277 6.79 -3.97 -0.57
CA ILE A 277 5.83 -5.03 -0.31
C ILE A 277 5.86 -6.06 -1.43
N ASP A 278 5.69 -7.30 -1.03
CA ASP A 278 5.43 -8.42 -1.92
C ASP A 278 3.95 -8.78 -1.79
N ILE A 279 3.27 -8.93 -2.91
CA ILE A 279 1.86 -9.31 -2.98
C ILE A 279 1.77 -10.64 -3.71
N ASP A 280 1.13 -11.63 -3.09
CA ASP A 280 0.79 -12.87 -3.76
C ASP A 280 -0.16 -12.57 -4.92
N ALA A 281 0.30 -12.87 -6.13
CA ALA A 281 -0.51 -12.77 -7.33
C ALA A 281 -1.33 -14.06 -7.53
N GLU A 282 -1.81 -14.29 -8.72
CA GLU A 282 -2.51 -15.52 -9.09
C GLU A 282 -1.63 -16.76 -8.89
N LYS A 283 -2.30 -17.89 -8.62
CA LYS A 283 -1.65 -19.19 -8.46
C LYS A 283 -2.03 -20.10 -9.61
N HIS A 284 -1.02 -20.61 -10.31
CA HIS A 284 -1.21 -21.64 -11.31
C HIS A 284 -0.89 -23.01 -10.72
N ASN A 285 -1.72 -24.00 -11.04
CA ASN A 285 -1.53 -25.37 -10.60
C ASN A 285 -1.34 -26.28 -11.81
N ASN A 286 -0.57 -27.35 -11.64
CA ASN A 286 -0.32 -28.33 -12.68
C ASN A 286 0.38 -27.73 -13.92
N VAL A 287 1.36 -26.87 -13.68
CA VAL A 287 2.18 -26.23 -14.71
C VAL A 287 3.59 -26.80 -14.72
N VAL A 288 4.28 -26.67 -15.85
CA VAL A 288 5.68 -27.10 -15.97
C VAL A 288 6.57 -26.02 -15.36
N LEU A 289 7.40 -26.41 -14.40
CA LEU A 289 8.33 -25.56 -13.68
C LEU A 289 9.76 -25.92 -14.03
N ILE A 290 10.58 -24.89 -14.21
CA ILE A 290 12.04 -24.99 -14.32
C ILE A 290 12.67 -23.94 -13.43
N PRO A 291 13.92 -24.10 -12.96
CA PRO A 291 14.64 -23.04 -12.28
C PRO A 291 14.77 -21.79 -13.15
N ALA A 292 14.52 -20.63 -12.58
CA ALA A 292 14.56 -19.35 -13.31
C ALA A 292 15.94 -19.05 -13.92
N VAL A 293 17.01 -19.61 -13.32
CA VAL A 293 18.39 -19.48 -13.81
C VAL A 293 18.65 -20.20 -15.17
N ALA A 294 17.78 -21.17 -15.54
CA ALA A 294 17.89 -21.87 -16.81
C ALA A 294 17.47 -21.03 -18.03
N LEU A 295 16.83 -19.87 -17.78
CA LEU A 295 16.32 -19.01 -18.85
C LEU A 295 17.44 -18.19 -19.47
N VAL A 296 17.66 -18.37 -20.78
CA VAL A 296 18.57 -17.56 -21.59
C VAL A 296 17.80 -16.52 -22.37
N ARG A 297 18.23 -15.25 -22.27
CA ARG A 297 17.64 -14.12 -22.99
C ARG A 297 18.62 -13.60 -24.03
N GLU A 298 18.20 -13.58 -25.29
CA GLU A 298 18.93 -12.97 -26.39
C GLU A 298 18.03 -11.95 -27.09
N GLY A 299 18.25 -10.68 -26.79
CA GLY A 299 17.38 -9.62 -27.27
C GLY A 299 15.96 -9.77 -26.72
N GLU A 300 14.98 -9.89 -27.58
CA GLU A 300 13.57 -10.08 -27.23
C GLU A 300 13.14 -11.56 -27.12
N GLN A 301 14.02 -12.49 -27.47
CA GLN A 301 13.70 -13.93 -27.46
C GLN A 301 14.16 -14.59 -26.15
N THR A 302 13.28 -15.41 -25.60
CA THR A 302 13.57 -16.26 -24.45
C THR A 302 13.67 -17.70 -24.90
N ALA A 303 14.74 -18.38 -24.47
CA ALA A 303 15.01 -19.77 -24.80
C ALA A 303 15.58 -20.53 -23.59
N VAL A 304 15.53 -21.83 -23.63
CA VAL A 304 16.18 -22.74 -22.69
C VAL A 304 16.95 -23.79 -23.46
N PHE A 305 17.96 -24.40 -22.85
CA PHE A 305 18.65 -25.55 -23.41
C PHE A 305 18.15 -26.82 -22.76
N VAL A 306 17.67 -27.74 -23.59
CA VAL A 306 17.18 -29.07 -23.17
C VAL A 306 18.19 -30.12 -23.61
N VAL A 307 18.58 -31.01 -22.70
CA VAL A 307 19.51 -32.09 -23.02
C VAL A 307 18.76 -33.24 -23.68
N MET A 308 19.21 -33.59 -24.90
CA MET A 308 18.71 -34.75 -25.65
C MET A 308 19.89 -35.69 -25.96
N GLY A 309 20.02 -36.76 -25.18
CA GLY A 309 21.16 -37.66 -25.27
C GLY A 309 22.44 -36.97 -24.80
N ASP A 310 23.38 -36.75 -25.72
CA ASP A 310 24.66 -36.06 -25.48
C ASP A 310 24.71 -34.63 -26.06
N LYS A 311 23.55 -34.08 -26.47
CA LYS A 311 23.47 -32.78 -27.13
C LYS A 311 22.54 -31.81 -26.36
N ALA A 312 22.92 -30.54 -26.34
CA ALA A 312 22.08 -29.44 -25.87
C ALA A 312 21.26 -28.87 -27.03
N GLN A 313 19.95 -28.94 -26.97
CA GLN A 313 19.04 -28.36 -27.94
C GLN A 313 18.48 -27.04 -27.40
N ARG A 314 18.71 -25.95 -28.12
CA ARG A 314 18.11 -24.66 -27.83
C ARG A 314 16.65 -24.64 -28.25
N ARG A 315 15.74 -24.33 -27.31
CA ARG A 315 14.30 -24.26 -27.58
C ARG A 315 13.75 -22.89 -27.16
N PRO A 316 13.05 -22.20 -28.06
CA PRO A 316 12.29 -21.03 -27.71
C PRO A 316 11.15 -21.41 -26.77
N VAL A 317 10.96 -20.62 -25.70
CA VAL A 317 9.94 -20.87 -24.69
C VAL A 317 9.06 -19.66 -24.47
N GLN A 318 7.81 -19.92 -24.11
CA GLN A 318 6.92 -18.91 -23.56
C GLN A 318 6.85 -19.09 -22.04
N THR A 319 7.20 -18.05 -21.32
CA THR A 319 7.26 -18.05 -19.86
C THR A 319 5.96 -17.51 -19.27
N GLY A 320 5.57 -18.03 -18.11
CA GLY A 320 4.43 -17.56 -17.32
C GLY A 320 4.85 -16.88 -16.02
N LEU A 321 4.32 -17.36 -14.90
CA LEU A 321 4.61 -16.82 -13.56
C LEU A 321 6.02 -17.19 -13.10
N THR A 322 6.58 -16.37 -12.21
CA THR A 322 7.80 -16.68 -11.45
C THR A 322 7.59 -16.32 -9.99
N ASP A 323 8.19 -17.11 -9.09
CA ASP A 323 8.29 -16.82 -7.67
C ASP A 323 9.69 -16.35 -7.27
N GLY A 324 10.59 -16.19 -8.24
CA GLY A 324 11.97 -15.79 -8.06
C GLY A 324 12.96 -16.97 -8.06
N THR A 325 12.53 -18.17 -7.72
CA THR A 325 13.33 -19.41 -7.77
C THR A 325 12.94 -20.24 -8.99
N ASP A 326 11.64 -20.47 -9.15
CA ASP A 326 11.07 -21.25 -10.24
C ASP A 326 10.37 -20.35 -11.28
N LEU A 327 10.30 -20.87 -12.50
CA LEU A 327 9.68 -20.22 -13.64
C LEU A 327 8.69 -21.18 -14.30
N GLU A 328 7.48 -20.73 -14.51
CA GLU A 328 6.47 -21.46 -15.29
C GLU A 328 6.79 -21.42 -16.78
N ILE A 329 6.72 -22.55 -17.42
CA ILE A 329 6.82 -22.69 -18.87
C ILE A 329 5.46 -23.02 -19.45
N MET A 330 4.90 -22.08 -20.22
CA MET A 330 3.62 -22.24 -20.90
C MET A 330 3.75 -23.10 -22.16
N SER A 331 4.89 -23.00 -22.86
CA SER A 331 5.20 -23.81 -24.06
C SER A 331 6.71 -23.89 -24.30
N GLY A 332 7.15 -25.00 -24.92
CA GLY A 332 8.55 -25.24 -25.32
C GLY A 332 9.26 -26.34 -24.54
N VAL A 333 8.89 -26.62 -23.28
CA VAL A 333 9.44 -27.71 -22.46
C VAL A 333 8.31 -28.56 -21.89
N LYS A 334 8.56 -29.87 -21.77
CA LYS A 334 7.64 -30.83 -21.14
C LYS A 334 8.18 -31.26 -19.78
N ALA A 335 7.27 -31.65 -18.90
CA ALA A 335 7.65 -32.26 -17.63
C ALA A 335 8.48 -33.54 -17.87
N GLY A 336 9.57 -33.69 -17.11
CA GLY A 336 10.50 -34.81 -17.25
C GLY A 336 11.69 -34.55 -18.18
N GLU A 337 11.72 -33.42 -18.92
CA GLU A 337 12.88 -33.06 -19.73
C GLU A 337 13.97 -32.42 -18.84
N MET A 338 15.24 -32.71 -19.15
CA MET A 338 16.40 -32.14 -18.45
C MET A 338 16.76 -30.80 -19.06
N VAL A 339 16.74 -29.72 -18.23
CA VAL A 339 17.06 -28.37 -18.64
C VAL A 339 18.40 -27.95 -18.03
N ILE A 340 19.25 -27.30 -18.83
CA ILE A 340 20.56 -26.82 -18.38
C ILE A 340 20.39 -25.61 -17.48
N VAL A 341 20.95 -25.67 -16.28
CA VAL A 341 20.91 -24.60 -15.27
C VAL A 341 22.24 -23.90 -15.09
N GLU A 342 23.36 -24.59 -15.42
CA GLU A 342 24.71 -23.99 -15.46
C GLU A 342 25.45 -24.44 -16.73
N GLY A 343 26.25 -23.54 -17.31
CA GLY A 343 27.00 -23.79 -18.56
C GLY A 343 26.25 -23.39 -19.84
N GLN A 344 25.03 -22.83 -19.73
CA GLN A 344 24.21 -22.42 -20.88
C GLN A 344 24.69 -21.14 -21.59
N ASN A 345 25.52 -20.30 -20.92
CA ASN A 345 25.96 -19.04 -21.49
C ASN A 345 26.98 -19.24 -22.62
N GLY A 346 26.61 -18.86 -23.83
CA GLY A 346 27.49 -19.00 -24.99
C GLY A 346 27.51 -20.41 -25.58
N LEU A 347 26.63 -21.33 -25.13
CA LEU A 347 26.51 -22.67 -25.66
C LEU A 347 25.87 -22.64 -27.08
N PRO A 348 26.54 -23.17 -28.12
CA PRO A 348 25.93 -23.28 -29.44
C PRO A 348 24.74 -24.25 -29.44
N ASP A 349 23.81 -24.07 -30.36
CA ASP A 349 22.74 -25.03 -30.57
C ASP A 349 23.35 -26.38 -31.08
N GLU A 350 22.82 -27.50 -30.59
CA GLU A 350 23.32 -28.87 -30.83
C GLU A 350 24.75 -29.17 -30.33
N ALA A 351 25.29 -28.33 -29.44
CA ALA A 351 26.60 -28.60 -28.82
C ALA A 351 26.60 -29.90 -28.03
N LYS A 352 27.73 -30.64 -28.09
CA LYS A 352 27.92 -31.81 -27.22
C LYS A 352 28.15 -31.40 -25.80
N VAL A 353 27.40 -32.01 -24.90
CA VAL A 353 27.46 -31.69 -23.44
C VAL A 353 27.71 -32.95 -22.62
N THR A 354 28.37 -32.78 -21.50
CA THR A 354 28.53 -33.83 -20.48
C THR A 354 27.83 -33.29 -19.20
N ILE A 355 26.93 -34.13 -18.66
CA ILE A 355 26.22 -33.81 -17.45
C ILE A 355 27.17 -33.94 -16.26
N ASP A 356 27.42 -32.85 -15.59
CA ASP A 356 28.16 -32.81 -14.32
C ASP A 356 27.21 -33.21 -13.19
N THR A 357 27.38 -34.41 -12.65
CA THR A 357 26.58 -34.97 -11.56
C THR A 357 27.08 -34.57 -10.18
N GLY A 358 28.18 -33.80 -10.11
CA GLY A 358 28.69 -33.26 -8.82
C GLY A 358 29.26 -34.28 -7.84
N GLU A 359 29.65 -35.52 -8.33
CA GLU A 359 30.16 -36.59 -7.47
C GLU A 359 31.69 -36.64 -7.35
N ASP A 360 32.44 -35.70 -7.92
CA ASP A 360 33.90 -35.74 -7.98
C ASP A 360 34.65 -34.78 -7.03
N GLU A 361 34.09 -34.32 -5.93
CA GLU A 361 34.84 -33.50 -4.93
C GLU A 361 34.98 -34.13 -3.54
N ASP A 362 35.28 -35.46 -3.44
CA ASP A 362 35.70 -36.04 -2.15
C ASP A 362 36.66 -37.24 -2.35
N GLU A 363 37.75 -37.05 -3.11
CA GLU A 363 38.90 -37.97 -3.00
C GLU A 363 40.25 -37.17 -3.08
N ALA A 364 40.63 -36.55 -1.98
CA ALA A 364 42.01 -36.14 -1.76
C ALA A 364 42.76 -37.33 -1.13
N PRO A 365 43.91 -37.77 -1.66
CA PRO A 365 44.65 -38.92 -1.11
C PRO A 365 45.31 -38.56 0.24
N ALA A 366 45.09 -39.44 1.21
CA ALA A 366 45.75 -39.39 2.51
C ALA A 366 47.27 -39.64 2.32
N GLU A 367 48.10 -38.61 2.50
CA GLU A 367 49.54 -38.76 2.72
C GLU A 367 49.83 -39.22 4.14
N ASP A 368 50.27 -40.43 4.22
CA ASP A 368 50.85 -41.09 5.37
C ASP A 368 52.16 -40.38 5.80
N LYS A 369 52.21 -39.74 6.99
CA LYS A 369 53.42 -39.38 7.71
C LYS A 369 53.41 -39.88 9.12
N LYS A 370 54.15 -40.97 9.27
CA LYS A 370 54.58 -41.68 10.46
C LYS A 370 55.70 -40.91 11.17
N GLY A 371 55.62 -40.85 12.50
CA GLY A 371 56.75 -40.71 13.43
C GLY A 371 57.07 -39.27 13.85
N GLU A 372 57.25 -38.90 15.05
CA GLU A 372 58.00 -39.47 16.13
C GLU A 372 57.84 -38.61 17.41
N THR A 373 57.61 -39.29 18.49
CA THR A 373 57.98 -39.05 19.88
C THR A 373 58.43 -37.68 20.38
N GLY A 374 57.91 -37.30 21.54
CA GLY A 374 58.75 -36.90 22.68
C GLY A 374 58.37 -35.56 23.36
N GLY A 375 58.08 -35.63 24.65
CA GLY A 375 58.52 -34.60 25.60
C GLY A 375 57.48 -33.86 26.41
N LYS A 376 57.17 -34.41 27.52
CA LYS A 376 56.95 -33.87 28.89
C LYS A 376 57.14 -32.37 29.15
N GLY A 377 56.30 -31.85 30.04
CA GLY A 377 56.51 -30.69 30.92
C GLY A 377 55.21 -29.91 31.11
N GLU A 378 54.44 -30.15 32.05
CA GLU A 378 54.34 -29.86 33.51
C GLU A 378 54.30 -28.35 33.86
N THR A 379 53.32 -28.06 34.71
CA THR A 379 53.10 -26.91 35.62
C THR A 379 52.59 -25.61 34.98
N GLY A 380 51.57 -24.95 35.45
CA GLY A 380 51.02 -24.79 36.77
C GLY A 380 50.62 -23.31 36.94
N GLY A 381 49.56 -23.03 37.68
CA GLY A 381 49.30 -21.71 38.27
C GLY A 381 48.13 -20.95 37.71
N LYS A 382 46.94 -21.01 38.28
CA LYS A 382 46.42 -20.30 39.46
C LYS A 382 46.43 -18.74 39.38
N GLY A 383 45.30 -18.16 39.59
CA GLY A 383 45.07 -16.83 40.12
C GLY A 383 44.02 -16.11 39.27
N ALA A 384 42.76 -16.02 39.61
CA ALA A 384 42.13 -15.29 40.72
C ALA A 384 42.08 -13.76 40.48
N ASP A 385 40.86 -13.33 40.53
CA ASP A 385 40.32 -12.06 41.10
C ASP A 385 40.21 -10.79 40.23
N GLU A 386 38.99 -10.40 40.29
CA GLU A 386 38.45 -9.06 40.72
C GLU A 386 38.66 -7.85 39.82
N LYS A 387 37.66 -7.37 39.26
CA LYS A 387 36.78 -6.29 39.73
C LYS A 387 35.69 -6.01 38.70
#